data_e7fb9d5b89a92aecdc97574cc67256b9
#
_entry.id   e7fb9d5b89a92aecdc97574cc67256b9
#
_cell.length_a   1.000
_cell.length_b   1.000
_cell.length_c   1.000
_cell.angle_alpha   90.00
_cell.angle_beta   90.00
_cell.angle_gamma   90.00
#
_symmetry.space_group_name_H-M   'P 1'
#
loop_
_entity.id
_entity.type
_entity.pdbx_description
1 polymer ?
#
loop_
_entity_poly.entity_id
_entity_poly.type
_entity_poly.pdbx_seq_one_letter_code
_entity_poly.pdbx_strand_id
1 'polypeptide(L)'
;FLATIKTDVPITLDMEALKREAPNEEELRRLFEMLEFRTLIDRVLKTEQKAPSSPSAQPNLFGLFAQEDTGDAKNSNLTRLESLSYDYQLVDSQEKMEDLAQKLLAQNFFSLDTETTGVDPITAELVGMSFSFAENQAFYVPVPANREEALKIVNIFKPAFENPHSLKIGQNIKYDLNVLAHYGVTLQGKMFDTMIAHYVLQPELRHGMDYLAEVYLHYETIKIEELIGPKGKKQGNMRDLPPADVYKYACEDADVTLKLKHVLEKELVENGVEKLFEEIEMPLMPVLAYMERNGVRIDPEALKETSRHFTARMNQIEQEVYQLAGMEFNIASPKQVGEVLFDRLKIVEKAKKTKTGQYVTSEEVLESLKGKHEIVGKILEHRGLKKLLGTYIDALPQLINPATGRIHTSFNQTVTATGRLSSSNPNLQNIPIRNEDGKEIRKAFIPDEGCEFFSADYSQIELRIMAHLSSDPHMIGAFREGSDIHAATAAKIYKVPIGEVTADMRRKAKTANFGIIYGISVFGLAERMNVSRQEAKELIDGYFATYPRVKAYMDRSIQVAREQG
;
A
#
# COMPACT_ATOMS: atom_id res chain seq x y z
N PHE A 1 -6.55 25.95 -34.58
CA PHE A 1 -5.14 26.35 -34.70
C PHE A 1 -4.20 25.20 -34.32
N LEU A 2 -4.36 24.60 -33.13
CA LEU A 2 -3.48 23.50 -32.64
C LEU A 2 -3.62 22.17 -33.40
N ALA A 3 -4.69 21.97 -34.14
CA ALA A 3 -4.93 20.77 -34.96
C ALA A 3 -4.57 20.95 -36.45
N THR A 4 -4.10 22.12 -36.87
CA THR A 4 -3.76 22.40 -38.26
C THR A 4 -2.26 22.18 -38.46
N ILE A 5 -1.92 21.26 -39.38
CA ILE A 5 -0.53 21.02 -39.77
C ILE A 5 -0.01 22.25 -40.53
N LYS A 6 1.08 22.82 -40.02
CA LYS A 6 1.78 23.91 -40.70
C LYS A 6 2.73 23.34 -41.75
N THR A 7 2.51 23.63 -43.03
CA THR A 7 3.29 23.08 -44.16
C THR A 7 4.36 24.03 -44.68
N ASP A 8 4.39 25.26 -44.18
CA ASP A 8 5.29 26.35 -44.59
C ASP A 8 6.38 26.66 -43.54
N VAL A 9 6.74 25.68 -42.74
CA VAL A 9 7.80 25.84 -41.73
C VAL A 9 9.15 26.00 -42.44
N PRO A 10 9.94 27.04 -42.20
CA PRO A 10 11.21 27.28 -42.88
C PRO A 10 12.32 26.38 -42.31
N ILE A 11 12.24 25.08 -42.61
CA ILE A 11 13.25 24.07 -42.26
C ILE A 11 13.74 23.41 -43.53
N THR A 12 15.06 23.22 -43.65
CA THR A 12 15.65 22.38 -44.66
C THR A 12 15.72 20.96 -44.14
N LEU A 13 15.05 20.04 -44.84
CA LEU A 13 15.05 18.63 -44.47
C LEU A 13 16.33 17.98 -44.99
N ASP A 14 17.23 17.59 -44.11
CA ASP A 14 18.39 16.79 -44.44
C ASP A 14 18.04 15.30 -44.29
N MET A 15 17.81 14.63 -45.42
CA MET A 15 17.42 13.21 -45.44
C MET A 15 18.56 12.29 -44.96
N GLU A 16 19.82 12.69 -45.05
CA GLU A 16 20.96 11.92 -44.55
C GLU A 16 21.03 12.01 -43.01
N ALA A 17 20.80 13.20 -42.44
CA ALA A 17 20.75 13.41 -41.00
C ALA A 17 19.54 12.71 -40.32
N LEU A 18 18.52 12.33 -41.10
CA LEU A 18 17.36 11.56 -40.63
C LEU A 18 17.56 10.04 -40.69
N LYS A 19 18.68 9.55 -41.21
CA LYS A 19 18.98 8.12 -41.18
C LYS A 19 19.19 7.68 -39.75
N ARG A 20 18.51 6.60 -39.38
CA ARG A 20 18.67 5.99 -38.06
C ARG A 20 20.07 5.36 -37.97
N GLU A 21 20.89 5.90 -37.10
CA GLU A 21 22.17 5.30 -36.72
C GLU A 21 21.97 4.24 -35.66
N ALA A 22 22.92 3.34 -35.48
CA ALA A 22 22.94 2.42 -34.36
C ALA A 22 23.05 3.21 -33.07
N PRO A 23 22.27 2.85 -32.01
CA PRO A 23 22.34 3.55 -30.76
C PRO A 23 23.73 3.40 -30.12
N ASN A 24 24.21 4.44 -29.47
CA ASN A 24 25.38 4.33 -28.59
C ASN A 24 24.95 3.56 -27.32
N GLU A 25 25.22 2.24 -27.30
CA GLU A 25 24.77 1.35 -26.25
C GLU A 25 25.33 1.71 -24.88
N GLU A 26 26.58 2.14 -24.81
CA GLU A 26 27.24 2.51 -23.55
C GLU A 26 26.61 3.77 -22.93
N GLU A 27 26.39 4.81 -23.74
CA GLU A 27 25.78 6.06 -23.28
C GLU A 27 24.28 5.86 -22.96
N LEU A 28 23.56 5.05 -23.73
CA LEU A 28 22.17 4.70 -23.44
C LEU A 28 22.05 3.88 -22.14
N ARG A 29 22.95 2.94 -21.92
CA ARG A 29 22.98 2.17 -20.68
C ARG A 29 23.21 3.11 -19.50
N ARG A 30 24.24 3.96 -19.55
CA ARG A 30 24.53 4.94 -18.51
C ARG A 30 23.34 5.87 -18.23
N LEU A 31 22.66 6.32 -19.30
CA LEU A 31 21.50 7.20 -19.18
C LEU A 31 20.29 6.47 -18.55
N PHE A 32 20.04 5.23 -18.96
CA PHE A 32 18.94 4.42 -18.42
C PHE A 32 19.21 4.00 -16.96
N GLU A 33 20.46 3.73 -16.58
CA GLU A 33 20.86 3.48 -15.19
C GLU A 33 20.65 4.73 -14.35
N MET A 34 21.09 5.90 -14.82
CA MET A 34 20.89 7.19 -14.14
C MET A 34 19.41 7.57 -14.00
N LEU A 35 18.55 7.18 -14.95
CA LEU A 35 17.11 7.45 -14.94
C LEU A 35 16.30 6.27 -14.38
N GLU A 36 16.96 5.22 -13.88
CA GLU A 36 16.34 4.01 -13.33
C GLU A 36 15.40 3.26 -14.29
N PHE A 37 15.60 3.41 -15.59
CA PHE A 37 14.81 2.77 -16.66
C PHE A 37 15.28 1.34 -16.99
N ARG A 38 15.34 0.45 -16.00
CA ARG A 38 15.91 -0.90 -16.11
C ARG A 38 15.27 -1.76 -17.22
N THR A 39 13.94 -1.76 -17.30
CA THR A 39 13.21 -2.50 -18.35
C THR A 39 13.51 -1.97 -19.76
N LEU A 40 13.92 -0.71 -19.90
CA LEU A 40 14.32 -0.16 -21.20
C LEU A 40 15.71 -0.63 -21.62
N ILE A 41 16.64 -0.87 -20.70
CA ILE A 41 17.95 -1.44 -20.98
C ILE A 41 17.77 -2.78 -21.70
N ASP A 42 17.00 -3.69 -21.13
CA ASP A 42 16.74 -5.00 -21.72
C ASP A 42 15.99 -4.93 -23.05
N ARG A 43 15.03 -4.03 -23.15
CA ARG A 43 14.16 -3.90 -24.32
C ARG A 43 14.86 -3.24 -25.51
N VAL A 44 15.73 -2.26 -25.27
CA VAL A 44 16.38 -1.44 -26.30
C VAL A 44 17.73 -2.03 -26.71
N LEU A 45 18.51 -2.53 -25.74
CA LEU A 45 19.88 -2.99 -25.97
C LEU A 45 20.01 -4.50 -26.26
N LYS A 46 18.97 -5.33 -25.95
CA LYS A 46 18.98 -6.79 -26.22
C LYS A 46 18.21 -7.21 -27.49
N THR A 47 17.80 -6.27 -28.36
CA THR A 47 16.88 -6.56 -29.47
C THR A 47 17.57 -7.17 -30.73
N GLU A 48 18.85 -7.54 -30.73
CA GLU A 48 19.52 -8.13 -31.91
C GLU A 48 19.47 -9.67 -32.05
N GLN A 49 18.75 -10.38 -31.17
CA GLN A 49 18.59 -11.84 -31.32
C GLN A 49 17.16 -12.33 -31.14
N LYS A 50 16.25 -12.02 -32.08
CA LYS A 50 15.19 -12.90 -32.62
C LYS A 50 14.23 -12.13 -33.50
N ALA A 51 14.18 -12.55 -34.77
CA ALA A 51 13.17 -12.06 -35.71
C ALA A 51 11.76 -12.50 -35.27
N PRO A 52 10.74 -11.64 -35.35
CA PRO A 52 9.39 -11.98 -34.93
C PRO A 52 8.63 -12.77 -35.96
N SER A 53 8.07 -13.89 -35.57
CA SER A 53 6.99 -14.56 -36.31
C SER A 53 5.65 -14.05 -35.78
N SER A 54 4.89 -13.38 -36.67
CA SER A 54 3.46 -13.05 -36.65
C SER A 54 3.01 -11.72 -36.03
N PRO A 55 2.17 -10.95 -36.76
CA PRO A 55 1.72 -9.62 -36.37
C PRO A 55 0.32 -9.66 -35.73
N SER A 56 0.21 -9.36 -34.46
CA SER A 56 -1.01 -8.79 -33.88
C SER A 56 -0.88 -8.54 -32.38
N ALA A 57 -0.50 -7.34 -31.98
CA ALA A 57 -1.00 -6.66 -30.78
C ALA A 57 -0.27 -5.31 -30.64
N GLN A 58 -1.02 -4.23 -30.73
CA GLN A 58 -0.51 -2.90 -30.42
C GLN A 58 -0.27 -2.79 -28.90
N PRO A 59 0.85 -2.21 -28.43
CA PRO A 59 1.15 -2.11 -27.01
C PRO A 59 0.27 -1.05 -26.34
N ASN A 60 -0.41 -1.46 -25.28
CA ASN A 60 -1.14 -0.57 -24.37
C ASN A 60 -0.17 0.07 -23.37
N LEU A 61 -0.15 1.40 -23.31
CA LEU A 61 0.70 2.17 -22.39
C LEU A 61 0.40 1.89 -20.91
N PHE A 62 -0.79 1.44 -20.57
CA PHE A 62 -1.19 1.04 -19.21
C PHE A 62 -0.89 -0.43 -18.84
N GLY A 63 -0.54 -1.26 -19.81
CA GLY A 63 -0.10 -2.64 -19.58
C GLY A 63 1.37 -2.73 -19.14
N LEU A 64 2.11 -1.63 -19.16
CA LEU A 64 3.52 -1.60 -18.77
C LEU A 64 3.77 -1.65 -17.26
N PHE A 65 2.75 -1.37 -16.44
CA PHE A 65 2.89 -1.33 -14.97
C PHE A 65 2.30 -2.55 -14.24
N ALA A 66 1.77 -3.52 -14.98
CA ALA A 66 1.10 -4.70 -14.41
C ALA A 66 1.65 -6.03 -14.96
N GLN A 67 2.93 -6.14 -15.22
CA GLN A 67 3.55 -7.42 -15.53
C GLN A 67 4.48 -7.79 -14.39
N GLU A 68 4.05 -8.80 -13.61
CA GLU A 68 4.92 -9.53 -12.70
C GLU A 68 6.17 -9.98 -13.45
N ASP A 69 7.30 -9.70 -12.84
CA ASP A 69 8.62 -10.06 -13.34
C ASP A 69 8.79 -11.59 -13.34
N THR A 70 8.51 -12.22 -14.45
CA THR A 70 8.91 -13.60 -14.69
C THR A 70 9.91 -13.62 -15.84
N GLY A 71 11.18 -13.49 -15.52
CA GLY A 71 12.21 -13.66 -16.55
C GLY A 71 13.60 -13.27 -16.09
N ASP A 72 14.41 -14.27 -15.75
CA ASP A 72 15.86 -14.23 -15.61
C ASP A 72 16.54 -13.43 -16.73
N ALA A 73 16.77 -12.15 -16.51
CA ALA A 73 17.76 -11.39 -17.24
C ALA A 73 18.93 -11.11 -16.28
N LYS A 74 19.88 -12.03 -16.26
CA LYS A 74 21.13 -11.90 -15.48
C LYS A 74 21.81 -10.57 -15.83
N ASN A 75 21.73 -9.62 -14.92
CA ASN A 75 22.52 -8.40 -14.95
C ASN A 75 24.00 -8.80 -14.71
N SER A 76 24.83 -8.77 -15.72
CA SER A 76 26.21 -9.26 -15.68
C SER A 76 27.17 -8.43 -14.82
N ASN A 77 26.69 -7.35 -14.16
CA ASN A 77 27.52 -6.40 -13.43
C ASN A 77 27.25 -6.35 -11.92
N LEU A 78 26.32 -7.15 -11.39
CA LEU A 78 26.07 -7.20 -9.95
C LEU A 78 27.02 -8.19 -9.27
N THR A 79 27.50 -7.81 -8.10
CA THR A 79 28.26 -8.69 -7.22
C THR A 79 27.33 -9.75 -6.63
N ARG A 80 27.80 -10.99 -6.46
CA ARG A 80 27.07 -12.10 -5.84
C ARG A 80 27.89 -12.70 -4.72
N LEU A 81 27.26 -13.49 -3.86
CA LEU A 81 27.90 -14.13 -2.72
C LEU A 81 29.16 -14.90 -3.10
N GLU A 82 29.11 -15.66 -4.23
CA GLU A 82 30.23 -16.48 -4.68
C GLU A 82 31.48 -15.69 -5.06
N SER A 83 31.34 -14.39 -5.34
CA SER A 83 32.45 -13.48 -5.69
C SER A 83 33.04 -12.75 -4.50
N LEU A 84 32.47 -12.91 -3.30
CA LEU A 84 32.92 -12.27 -2.08
C LEU A 84 33.72 -13.22 -1.18
N SER A 85 34.61 -12.65 -0.36
CA SER A 85 35.15 -13.35 0.79
C SER A 85 34.23 -13.11 1.97
N TYR A 86 33.63 -14.16 2.50
CA TYR A 86 32.67 -14.09 3.61
C TYR A 86 32.93 -15.21 4.66
N ASP A 87 32.47 -14.93 5.88
CA ASP A 87 32.50 -15.89 7.01
C ASP A 87 31.06 -16.12 7.50
N TYR A 88 30.33 -16.98 6.79
CA TYR A 88 28.99 -17.40 7.16
C TYR A 88 29.02 -18.74 7.89
N GLN A 89 28.47 -18.79 9.08
CA GLN A 89 28.61 -19.94 9.98
C GLN A 89 27.25 -20.54 10.35
N LEU A 90 27.15 -21.86 10.22
CA LEU A 90 26.06 -22.65 10.78
C LEU A 90 26.36 -22.92 12.26
N VAL A 91 25.49 -22.43 13.14
CA VAL A 91 25.59 -22.53 14.60
C VAL A 91 24.58 -23.57 15.08
N ASP A 92 25.01 -24.82 15.07
CA ASP A 92 24.18 -26.02 15.24
C ASP A 92 24.42 -26.80 16.54
N SER A 93 25.35 -26.34 17.39
CA SER A 93 25.63 -26.95 18.70
C SER A 93 25.36 -25.95 19.84
N GLN A 94 25.01 -26.47 21.01
CA GLN A 94 24.74 -25.66 22.20
C GLN A 94 25.94 -24.76 22.54
N GLU A 95 27.15 -25.29 22.52
CA GLU A 95 28.37 -24.53 22.80
C GLU A 95 28.53 -23.32 21.85
N LYS A 96 28.34 -23.54 20.52
CA LYS A 96 28.39 -22.44 19.54
C LYS A 96 27.28 -21.43 19.74
N MET A 97 26.07 -21.88 20.12
CA MET A 97 24.94 -20.97 20.39
C MET A 97 25.20 -20.10 21.61
N GLU A 98 25.74 -20.64 22.70
CA GLU A 98 26.12 -19.92 23.90
C GLU A 98 27.24 -18.90 23.62
N ASP A 99 28.26 -19.28 22.86
CA ASP A 99 29.35 -18.40 22.43
C ASP A 99 28.82 -17.22 21.56
N LEU A 100 27.97 -17.53 20.58
CA LEU A 100 27.34 -16.49 19.75
C LEU A 100 26.46 -15.56 20.59
N ALA A 101 25.66 -16.08 21.50
CA ALA A 101 24.81 -15.25 22.38
C ALA A 101 25.65 -14.30 23.25
N GLN A 102 26.79 -14.73 23.78
CA GLN A 102 27.72 -13.88 24.51
C GLN A 102 28.34 -12.79 23.59
N LYS A 103 28.70 -13.15 22.35
CA LYS A 103 29.20 -12.20 21.37
C LYS A 103 28.15 -11.15 21.06
N LEU A 104 26.89 -11.55 20.79
CA LEU A 104 25.79 -10.61 20.52
C LEU A 104 25.48 -9.69 21.71
N LEU A 105 25.51 -10.24 22.93
CA LEU A 105 25.28 -9.45 24.13
C LEU A 105 26.33 -8.34 24.33
N ALA A 106 27.57 -8.57 23.86
CA ALA A 106 28.66 -7.61 23.93
C ALA A 106 28.62 -6.54 22.82
N GLN A 107 27.73 -6.68 21.79
CA GLN A 107 27.67 -5.74 20.69
C GLN A 107 26.80 -4.52 21.01
N ASN A 108 27.21 -3.37 20.49
CA ASN A 108 26.40 -2.15 20.50
C ASN A 108 25.25 -2.20 19.47
N PHE A 109 25.40 -3.01 18.45
CA PHE A 109 24.39 -3.28 17.43
C PHE A 109 24.58 -4.66 16.80
N PHE A 110 23.51 -5.22 16.27
CA PHE A 110 23.53 -6.36 15.37
C PHE A 110 22.28 -6.38 14.50
N SER A 111 22.41 -6.92 13.29
CA SER A 111 21.25 -7.26 12.47
C SER A 111 20.72 -8.64 12.85
N LEU A 112 19.43 -8.80 12.67
CA LEU A 112 18.73 -10.07 12.86
C LEU A 112 17.69 -10.27 11.77
N ASP A 113 17.46 -11.52 11.42
CA ASP A 113 16.38 -11.95 10.55
C ASP A 113 15.87 -13.32 11.04
N THR A 114 14.59 -13.64 10.76
CA THR A 114 13.96 -14.90 11.18
C THR A 114 13.44 -15.67 9.98
N GLU A 115 13.89 -16.92 9.85
CA GLU A 115 13.32 -17.89 8.93
C GLU A 115 12.10 -18.57 9.56
N THR A 116 11.01 -18.67 8.82
CA THR A 116 9.73 -19.12 9.35
C THR A 116 8.98 -20.04 8.38
N THR A 117 7.91 -20.66 8.87
CA THR A 117 7.05 -21.55 8.07
C THR A 117 6.07 -20.82 7.15
N GLY A 118 5.95 -19.48 7.25
CA GLY A 118 4.98 -18.73 6.45
C GLY A 118 5.06 -17.23 6.63
N VAL A 119 4.30 -16.49 5.85
CA VAL A 119 4.33 -15.02 5.78
C VAL A 119 3.44 -14.30 6.82
N ASP A 120 2.57 -15.04 7.52
CA ASP A 120 1.74 -14.49 8.58
C ASP A 120 2.45 -14.65 9.92
N PRO A 121 2.96 -13.57 10.54
CA PRO A 121 3.74 -13.64 11.77
C PRO A 121 2.95 -14.14 12.99
N ILE A 122 1.62 -14.17 12.92
CA ILE A 122 0.76 -14.63 14.03
C ILE A 122 0.68 -16.16 14.07
N THR A 123 0.79 -16.80 12.93
CA THR A 123 0.65 -18.26 12.78
C THR A 123 1.96 -18.96 12.41
N ALA A 124 2.94 -18.22 11.92
CA ALA A 124 4.21 -18.76 11.50
C ALA A 124 5.04 -19.32 12.68
N GLU A 125 5.66 -20.46 12.46
CA GLU A 125 6.61 -21.05 13.39
C GLU A 125 8.04 -20.68 12.98
N LEU A 126 8.90 -20.45 13.97
CA LEU A 126 10.31 -20.14 13.78
C LEU A 126 11.08 -21.36 13.28
N VAL A 127 11.77 -21.20 12.15
CA VAL A 127 12.64 -22.22 11.52
C VAL A 127 14.11 -21.97 11.82
N GLY A 128 14.51 -20.73 11.97
CA GLY A 128 15.85 -20.32 12.29
C GLY A 128 15.97 -18.84 12.59
N MET A 129 17.12 -18.44 13.07
CA MET A 129 17.49 -17.05 13.34
C MET A 129 18.85 -16.78 12.74
N SER A 130 19.01 -15.69 12.04
CA SER A 130 20.30 -15.23 11.54
C SER A 130 20.72 -13.91 12.15
N PHE A 131 22.04 -13.72 12.27
CA PHE A 131 22.64 -12.56 12.92
C PHE A 131 23.88 -12.09 12.18
N SER A 132 24.09 -10.78 12.09
CA SER A 132 25.35 -10.19 11.68
C SER A 132 25.68 -8.95 12.51
N PHE A 133 26.94 -8.77 12.87
CA PHE A 133 27.45 -7.57 13.56
C PHE A 133 28.73 -7.04 12.93
N ALA A 134 29.17 -7.65 11.84
CA ALA A 134 30.27 -7.19 11.00
C ALA A 134 29.98 -7.56 9.55
N GLU A 135 30.29 -6.70 8.61
CA GLU A 135 30.08 -6.95 7.19
C GLU A 135 30.82 -8.20 6.71
N ASN A 136 30.16 -8.99 5.87
CA ASN A 136 30.61 -10.27 5.36
C ASN A 136 30.80 -11.35 6.44
N GLN A 137 30.26 -11.14 7.64
CA GLN A 137 30.23 -12.15 8.69
C GLN A 137 28.81 -12.32 9.22
N ALA A 138 28.29 -13.55 9.18
CA ALA A 138 26.95 -13.82 9.67
C ALA A 138 26.81 -15.23 10.22
N PHE A 139 25.80 -15.45 11.04
CA PHE A 139 25.58 -16.67 11.79
C PHE A 139 24.12 -17.11 11.64
N TYR A 140 23.90 -18.36 11.34
CA TYR A 140 22.55 -18.94 11.28
C TYR A 140 22.37 -19.99 12.37
N VAL A 141 21.31 -19.88 13.14
CA VAL A 141 20.93 -20.78 14.23
C VAL A 141 19.66 -21.51 13.83
N PRO A 142 19.69 -22.78 13.50
CA PRO A 142 18.48 -23.54 13.17
C PRO A 142 17.63 -23.76 14.42
N VAL A 143 16.32 -23.69 14.26
CA VAL A 143 15.33 -23.90 15.33
C VAL A 143 14.43 -25.07 14.96
N PRO A 144 14.37 -26.12 15.79
CA PRO A 144 13.59 -27.32 15.52
C PRO A 144 12.07 -27.06 15.61
N ALA A 145 11.28 -27.95 15.01
CA ALA A 145 9.82 -27.89 15.07
C ALA A 145 9.26 -28.17 16.48
N ASN A 146 10.01 -28.93 17.29
CA ASN A 146 9.59 -29.17 18.67
C ASN A 146 9.60 -27.88 19.47
N ARG A 147 8.44 -27.50 20.00
CA ARG A 147 8.25 -26.23 20.71
C ARG A 147 9.13 -26.07 21.95
N GLU A 148 9.33 -27.14 22.73
CA GLU A 148 10.12 -27.08 23.96
C GLU A 148 11.60 -26.87 23.62
N GLU A 149 12.11 -27.56 22.60
CA GLU A 149 13.47 -27.40 22.12
C GLU A 149 13.70 -26.01 21.50
N ALA A 150 12.75 -25.55 20.70
CA ALA A 150 12.77 -24.20 20.14
C ALA A 150 12.85 -23.12 21.22
N LEU A 151 12.04 -23.25 22.29
CA LEU A 151 12.09 -22.33 23.43
C LEU A 151 13.43 -22.35 24.17
N LYS A 152 14.06 -23.53 24.31
CA LYS A 152 15.42 -23.63 24.92
C LYS A 152 16.44 -22.85 24.10
N ILE A 153 16.43 -23.01 22.77
CA ILE A 153 17.34 -22.29 21.86
C ILE A 153 17.09 -20.80 21.90
N VAL A 154 15.85 -20.35 21.74
CA VAL A 154 15.51 -18.92 21.76
C VAL A 154 15.89 -18.26 23.09
N ASN A 155 15.72 -18.99 24.22
CA ASN A 155 16.10 -18.49 25.54
C ASN A 155 17.61 -18.25 25.73
N ILE A 156 18.46 -18.94 24.97
CA ILE A 156 19.91 -18.66 24.97
C ILE A 156 20.18 -17.24 24.44
N PHE A 157 19.45 -16.81 23.41
CA PHE A 157 19.59 -15.50 22.77
C PHE A 157 18.74 -14.40 23.40
N LYS A 158 17.78 -14.73 24.25
CA LYS A 158 16.88 -13.77 24.88
C LYS A 158 17.58 -12.61 25.58
N PRO A 159 18.70 -12.78 26.32
CA PRO A 159 19.42 -11.66 26.91
C PRO A 159 19.96 -10.65 25.89
N ALA A 160 20.38 -11.10 24.70
CA ALA A 160 20.83 -10.22 23.62
C ALA A 160 19.64 -9.47 22.98
N PHE A 161 18.53 -10.14 22.73
CA PHE A 161 17.31 -9.53 22.22
C PHE A 161 16.74 -8.46 23.17
N GLU A 162 16.76 -8.73 24.46
CA GLU A 162 16.19 -7.85 25.48
C GLU A 162 17.21 -6.86 26.06
N ASN A 163 18.43 -6.78 25.50
CA ASN A 163 19.41 -5.78 25.91
C ASN A 163 18.99 -4.38 25.42
N PRO A 164 18.64 -3.43 26.32
CA PRO A 164 18.18 -2.09 25.93
C PRO A 164 19.30 -1.21 25.38
N HIS A 165 20.56 -1.58 25.53
CA HIS A 165 21.72 -0.81 25.11
C HIS A 165 22.23 -1.18 23.70
N SER A 166 21.74 -2.29 23.13
CA SER A 166 22.10 -2.73 21.78
C SER A 166 21.04 -2.36 20.76
N LEU A 167 21.44 -1.75 19.64
CA LEU A 167 20.58 -1.46 18.50
C LEU A 167 20.29 -2.77 17.73
N LYS A 168 19.03 -3.09 17.51
CA LYS A 168 18.60 -4.18 16.64
C LYS A 168 18.28 -3.66 15.27
N ILE A 169 18.83 -4.29 14.25
CA ILE A 169 18.68 -3.90 12.85
C ILE A 169 17.93 -5.03 12.14
N GLY A 170 16.93 -4.71 11.31
CA GLY A 170 16.20 -5.69 10.53
C GLY A 170 15.63 -5.10 9.25
N GLN A 171 15.18 -5.96 8.36
CA GLN A 171 14.40 -5.62 7.19
C GLN A 171 12.95 -6.04 7.44
N ASN A 172 12.02 -5.10 7.63
CA ASN A 172 10.67 -5.39 8.12
C ASN A 172 10.69 -6.07 9.51
N ILE A 173 11.51 -5.55 10.40
CA ILE A 173 11.77 -6.11 11.75
C ILE A 173 10.49 -6.28 12.59
N LYS A 174 9.40 -5.62 12.22
CA LYS A 174 8.08 -5.82 12.84
C LYS A 174 7.62 -7.27 12.71
N TYR A 175 7.90 -7.94 11.60
CA TYR A 175 7.61 -9.35 11.40
C TYR A 175 8.36 -10.20 12.43
N ASP A 176 9.67 -10.00 12.55
CA ASP A 176 10.54 -10.75 13.48
C ASP A 176 10.14 -10.52 14.94
N LEU A 177 9.82 -9.28 15.28
CA LEU A 177 9.32 -8.91 16.60
C LEU A 177 8.03 -9.68 16.95
N ASN A 178 7.09 -9.80 16.00
CA ASN A 178 5.85 -10.54 16.19
C ASN A 178 6.11 -12.05 16.32
N VAL A 179 6.98 -12.63 15.49
CA VAL A 179 7.36 -14.06 15.56
C VAL A 179 8.06 -14.37 16.88
N LEU A 180 9.07 -13.59 17.27
CA LEU A 180 9.82 -13.80 18.51
C LEU A 180 8.95 -13.63 19.77
N ALA A 181 7.94 -12.78 19.71
CA ALA A 181 6.99 -12.62 20.82
C ALA A 181 6.24 -13.92 21.16
N HIS A 182 5.98 -14.80 20.19
CA HIS A 182 5.40 -16.12 20.44
C HIS A 182 6.33 -17.03 21.24
N TYR A 183 7.62 -16.74 21.25
CA TYR A 183 8.64 -17.47 22.02
C TYR A 183 8.99 -16.75 23.35
N GLY A 184 8.20 -15.76 23.75
CA GLY A 184 8.37 -15.02 24.99
C GLY A 184 9.54 -14.04 25.00
N VAL A 185 9.94 -13.58 23.82
CA VAL A 185 10.98 -12.56 23.64
C VAL A 185 10.32 -11.20 23.39
N THR A 186 10.81 -10.17 24.07
CA THR A 186 10.47 -8.77 23.80
C THR A 186 11.72 -8.04 23.36
N LEU A 187 11.80 -7.68 22.07
CA LEU A 187 12.91 -6.85 21.59
C LEU A 187 12.93 -5.51 22.34
N GLN A 188 14.05 -5.19 22.95
CA GLN A 188 14.25 -3.95 23.70
C GLN A 188 15.37 -3.11 23.10
N GLY A 189 15.39 -1.82 23.47
CA GLY A 189 16.34 -0.85 22.94
C GLY A 189 15.88 -0.22 21.63
N LYS A 190 16.77 0.56 21.03
CA LYS A 190 16.53 1.15 19.72
C LYS A 190 16.46 0.05 18.65
N MET A 191 15.67 0.30 17.64
CA MET A 191 15.56 -0.54 16.44
C MET A 191 15.80 0.30 15.20
N PHE A 192 16.32 -0.33 14.15
CA PHE A 192 16.49 0.27 12.83
C PHE A 192 15.90 -0.69 11.79
N ASP A 193 14.88 -0.26 11.08
CA ASP A 193 14.25 -1.02 10.00
C ASP A 193 14.69 -0.44 8.66
N THR A 194 15.39 -1.22 7.85
CA THR A 194 15.90 -0.79 6.54
C THR A 194 14.78 -0.53 5.53
N MET A 195 13.66 -1.24 5.63
CA MET A 195 12.48 -1.02 4.81
C MET A 195 11.82 0.34 5.12
N ILE A 196 11.66 0.66 6.41
CA ILE A 196 11.10 1.95 6.86
C ILE A 196 12.08 3.09 6.55
N ALA A 197 13.39 2.89 6.74
CA ALA A 197 14.40 3.88 6.40
C ALA A 197 14.33 4.28 4.93
N HIS A 198 14.29 3.30 4.03
CA HIS A 198 14.15 3.57 2.60
C HIS A 198 12.78 4.18 2.24
N TYR A 199 11.70 3.77 2.91
CA TYR A 199 10.39 4.38 2.71
C TYR A 199 10.39 5.88 3.04
N VAL A 200 11.02 6.29 4.12
CA VAL A 200 11.14 7.72 4.49
C VAL A 200 11.94 8.51 3.44
N LEU A 201 12.95 7.89 2.81
CA LEU A 201 13.76 8.49 1.75
C LEU A 201 13.03 8.54 0.41
N GLN A 202 12.39 7.45 0.01
CA GLN A 202 11.83 7.23 -1.34
C GLN A 202 10.46 6.54 -1.27
N PRO A 203 9.39 7.22 -0.79
CA PRO A 203 8.10 6.60 -0.48
C PRO A 203 7.37 5.99 -1.68
N GLU A 204 7.72 6.34 -2.90
CA GLU A 204 7.09 5.86 -4.14
C GLU A 204 7.76 4.62 -4.74
N LEU A 205 8.92 4.23 -4.22
CA LEU A 205 9.71 3.10 -4.75
C LEU A 205 9.37 1.78 -4.03
N ARG A 206 10.03 0.70 -4.46
CA ARG A 206 9.96 -0.60 -3.80
C ARG A 206 10.94 -0.62 -2.62
N HIS A 207 10.56 -1.30 -1.53
CA HIS A 207 11.35 -1.34 -0.30
C HIS A 207 11.81 -2.76 0.08
N GLY A 208 11.65 -3.73 -0.83
CA GLY A 208 12.11 -5.10 -0.61
C GLY A 208 13.65 -5.17 -0.60
N MET A 209 14.20 -6.08 0.21
CA MET A 209 15.64 -6.22 0.40
C MET A 209 16.40 -6.46 -0.91
N ASP A 210 15.90 -7.33 -1.76
CA ASP A 210 16.50 -7.60 -3.08
C ASP A 210 16.70 -6.32 -3.90
N TYR A 211 15.65 -5.47 -3.93
CA TYR A 211 15.70 -4.19 -4.63
C TYR A 211 16.71 -3.23 -3.98
N LEU A 212 16.70 -3.16 -2.65
CA LEU A 212 17.63 -2.28 -1.92
C LEU A 212 19.09 -2.73 -2.09
N ALA A 213 19.36 -4.03 -2.03
CA ALA A 213 20.69 -4.58 -2.25
C ALA A 213 21.21 -4.27 -3.66
N GLU A 214 20.34 -4.40 -4.66
CA GLU A 214 20.69 -4.09 -6.05
C GLU A 214 21.00 -2.59 -6.24
N VAL A 215 20.16 -1.70 -5.67
CA VAL A 215 20.29 -0.24 -5.86
C VAL A 215 21.45 0.34 -5.06
N TYR A 216 21.56 -0.01 -3.79
CA TYR A 216 22.49 0.64 -2.85
C TYR A 216 23.82 -0.10 -2.70
N LEU A 217 23.84 -1.41 -2.91
CA LEU A 217 25.02 -2.24 -2.71
C LEU A 217 25.57 -2.82 -4.03
N HIS A 218 24.90 -2.63 -5.16
CA HIS A 218 25.20 -3.29 -6.43
C HIS A 218 25.34 -4.81 -6.29
N TYR A 219 24.46 -5.40 -5.50
CA TYR A 219 24.52 -6.79 -5.07
C TYR A 219 23.23 -7.53 -5.43
N GLU A 220 23.37 -8.73 -6.00
CA GLU A 220 22.26 -9.65 -6.30
C GLU A 220 22.17 -10.72 -5.20
N THR A 221 21.08 -10.69 -4.43
CA THR A 221 20.81 -11.62 -3.33
C THR A 221 20.38 -12.99 -3.85
N ILE A 222 20.59 -14.05 -3.04
CA ILE A 222 20.01 -15.37 -3.25
C ILE A 222 18.49 -15.24 -3.19
N LYS A 223 17.78 -15.80 -4.17
CA LYS A 223 16.31 -15.73 -4.18
C LYS A 223 15.70 -16.87 -3.38
N ILE A 224 14.68 -16.58 -2.57
CA ILE A 224 13.94 -17.61 -1.82
C ILE A 224 13.37 -18.70 -2.74
N GLU A 225 13.01 -18.34 -3.98
CA GLU A 225 12.53 -19.28 -4.99
C GLU A 225 13.58 -20.30 -5.42
N GLU A 226 14.86 -20.03 -5.23
CA GLU A 226 15.95 -21.00 -5.48
C GLU A 226 15.99 -22.10 -4.42
N LEU A 227 15.52 -21.81 -3.19
CA LEU A 227 15.49 -22.75 -2.07
C LEU A 227 14.18 -23.55 -2.04
N ILE A 228 13.04 -22.87 -2.09
CA ILE A 228 11.72 -23.50 -1.88
C ILE A 228 10.85 -23.56 -3.12
N GLY A 229 11.39 -23.12 -4.27
CA GLY A 229 10.69 -23.13 -5.55
C GLY A 229 9.77 -21.91 -5.78
N PRO A 230 9.22 -21.77 -7.01
CA PRO A 230 8.49 -20.60 -7.43
C PRO A 230 7.21 -20.37 -6.64
N LYS A 231 6.84 -19.08 -6.47
CA LYS A 231 5.62 -18.67 -5.79
C LYS A 231 4.38 -19.39 -6.31
N GLY A 232 3.55 -19.84 -5.40
CA GLY A 232 2.26 -20.47 -5.71
C GLY A 232 2.01 -21.76 -4.90
N LYS A 233 0.98 -22.52 -5.30
CA LYS A 233 0.51 -23.71 -4.56
C LYS A 233 1.53 -24.85 -4.43
N LYS A 234 2.61 -24.81 -5.20
CA LYS A 234 3.68 -25.82 -5.20
C LYS A 234 4.96 -25.33 -4.51
N GLN A 235 4.97 -24.12 -3.98
CA GLN A 235 6.11 -23.61 -3.21
C GLN A 235 6.30 -24.47 -1.98
N GLY A 236 7.55 -24.87 -1.72
CA GLY A 236 7.94 -25.64 -0.54
C GLY A 236 7.92 -24.79 0.73
N ASN A 237 8.44 -25.37 1.82
CA ASN A 237 8.55 -24.70 3.10
C ASN A 237 10.01 -24.74 3.58
N MET A 238 10.50 -23.66 4.17
CA MET A 238 11.87 -23.60 4.73
C MET A 238 12.11 -24.69 5.78
N ARG A 239 11.05 -25.09 6.50
CA ARG A 239 11.11 -26.17 7.51
C ARG A 239 11.52 -27.52 6.92
N ASP A 240 11.23 -27.76 5.64
CA ASP A 240 11.48 -29.03 4.96
C ASP A 240 12.94 -29.15 4.47
N LEU A 241 13.71 -28.06 4.52
CA LEU A 241 15.09 -28.04 4.07
C LEU A 241 16.07 -28.32 5.20
N PRO A 242 17.18 -29.02 4.92
CA PRO A 242 18.30 -29.17 5.88
C PRO A 242 18.89 -27.79 6.22
N PRO A 243 19.30 -27.56 7.49
CA PRO A 243 19.94 -26.28 7.86
C PRO A 243 21.18 -25.93 7.01
N ALA A 244 21.89 -26.93 6.49
CA ALA A 244 23.03 -26.74 5.61
C ALA A 244 22.68 -26.12 4.25
N ASP A 245 21.44 -26.23 3.80
CA ASP A 245 20.98 -25.65 2.55
C ASP A 245 20.41 -24.23 2.77
N VAL A 246 19.92 -23.92 3.98
CA VAL A 246 19.29 -22.65 4.34
C VAL A 246 20.31 -21.60 4.82
N TYR A 247 21.38 -22.02 5.53
CA TYR A 247 22.23 -21.12 6.31
C TYR A 247 22.87 -19.99 5.49
N LYS A 248 23.22 -20.24 4.22
CA LYS A 248 23.85 -19.22 3.38
C LYS A 248 22.87 -18.11 3.04
N TYR A 249 21.64 -18.47 2.66
CA TYR A 249 20.55 -17.54 2.38
C TYR A 249 20.25 -16.69 3.63
N ALA A 250 19.98 -17.33 4.77
CA ALA A 250 19.65 -16.64 6.00
C ALA A 250 20.80 -15.73 6.52
N CYS A 251 22.05 -16.18 6.40
CA CYS A 251 23.22 -15.37 6.74
C CYS A 251 23.36 -14.16 5.81
N GLU A 252 23.08 -14.34 4.51
CA GLU A 252 23.11 -13.26 3.53
C GLU A 252 22.08 -12.19 3.88
N ASP A 253 20.85 -12.57 4.23
CA ASP A 253 19.80 -11.65 4.60
C ASP A 253 20.19 -10.77 5.81
N ALA A 254 20.80 -11.36 6.84
CA ALA A 254 21.31 -10.60 7.98
C ALA A 254 22.48 -9.68 7.62
N ASP A 255 23.44 -10.13 6.80
CA ASP A 255 24.61 -9.35 6.38
C ASP A 255 24.22 -8.19 5.45
N VAL A 256 23.36 -8.46 4.45
CA VAL A 256 22.83 -7.44 3.54
C VAL A 256 22.05 -6.38 4.31
N THR A 257 21.23 -6.78 5.28
CA THR A 257 20.49 -5.88 6.15
C THR A 257 21.42 -4.96 6.94
N LEU A 258 22.53 -5.49 7.46
CA LEU A 258 23.55 -4.68 8.15
C LEU A 258 24.20 -3.66 7.21
N LYS A 259 24.60 -4.08 6.01
CA LYS A 259 25.20 -3.20 4.99
C LYS A 259 24.22 -2.10 4.56
N LEU A 260 22.95 -2.44 4.32
CA LEU A 260 21.90 -1.48 3.98
C LEU A 260 21.72 -0.44 5.09
N LYS A 261 21.75 -0.84 6.36
CA LYS A 261 21.69 0.11 7.49
C LYS A 261 22.78 1.15 7.40
N HIS A 262 24.03 0.76 7.11
CA HIS A 262 25.15 1.69 7.04
C HIS A 262 25.01 2.73 5.93
N VAL A 263 24.40 2.36 4.80
CA VAL A 263 24.17 3.29 3.69
C VAL A 263 22.95 4.17 3.97
N LEU A 264 21.82 3.56 4.35
CA LEU A 264 20.55 4.28 4.53
C LEU A 264 20.59 5.27 5.71
N GLU A 265 21.35 4.96 6.78
CA GLU A 265 21.56 5.90 7.90
C GLU A 265 22.21 7.21 7.45
N LYS A 266 23.20 7.14 6.56
CA LYS A 266 23.86 8.33 5.97
C LYS A 266 22.86 9.12 5.11
N GLU A 267 22.12 8.41 4.25
CA GLU A 267 21.11 9.02 3.40
C GLU A 267 20.02 9.75 4.21
N LEU A 268 19.54 9.15 5.32
CA LEU A 268 18.56 9.80 6.21
C LEU A 268 19.07 11.14 6.76
N VAL A 269 20.34 11.19 7.19
CA VAL A 269 20.99 12.41 7.71
C VAL A 269 21.19 13.43 6.58
N GLU A 270 21.73 13.02 5.43
CA GLU A 270 21.99 13.89 4.28
C GLU A 270 20.73 14.52 3.72
N ASN A 271 19.60 13.77 3.72
CA ASN A 271 18.31 14.28 3.28
C ASN A 271 17.51 14.99 4.39
N GLY A 272 18.03 15.07 5.64
CA GLY A 272 17.40 15.79 6.74
C GLY A 272 16.09 15.15 7.26
N VAL A 273 15.89 13.85 7.05
CA VAL A 273 14.67 13.09 7.45
C VAL A 273 14.92 12.12 8.61
N GLU A 274 16.11 12.13 9.20
CA GLU A 274 16.50 11.30 10.35
C GLU A 274 15.49 11.42 11.52
N LYS A 275 15.07 12.65 11.87
CA LYS A 275 14.09 12.87 12.94
C LYS A 275 12.73 12.24 12.66
N LEU A 276 12.26 12.30 11.41
CA LEU A 276 11.02 11.64 11.03
C LEU A 276 11.13 10.14 11.25
N PHE A 277 12.24 9.55 10.83
CA PHE A 277 12.54 8.14 11.02
C PHE A 277 12.63 7.77 12.51
N GLU A 278 13.48 8.45 13.29
CA GLU A 278 13.78 8.08 14.67
C GLU A 278 12.67 8.43 15.67
N GLU A 279 11.99 9.58 15.50
CA GLU A 279 11.04 10.10 16.48
C GLU A 279 9.59 9.73 16.18
N ILE A 280 9.27 9.33 14.94
CA ILE A 280 7.89 9.01 14.52
C ILE A 280 7.78 7.57 14.00
N GLU A 281 8.47 7.24 12.90
CA GLU A 281 8.25 5.96 12.22
C GLU A 281 8.75 4.75 13.01
N MET A 282 9.95 4.83 13.56
CA MET A 282 10.49 3.72 14.36
C MET A 282 9.75 3.51 15.68
N PRO A 283 9.37 4.55 16.47
CA PRO A 283 8.52 4.36 17.66
C PRO A 283 7.11 3.84 17.37
N LEU A 284 6.56 4.13 16.18
CA LEU A 284 5.25 3.62 15.75
C LEU A 284 5.27 2.12 15.51
N MET A 285 6.35 1.59 14.95
CA MET A 285 6.46 0.18 14.54
C MET A 285 6.13 -0.83 15.68
N PRO A 286 6.71 -0.75 16.89
CA PRO A 286 6.37 -1.67 17.98
C PRO A 286 4.93 -1.51 18.48
N VAL A 287 4.34 -0.30 18.36
CA VAL A 287 2.92 -0.08 18.67
C VAL A 287 2.04 -0.86 17.70
N LEU A 288 2.33 -0.77 16.41
CA LEU A 288 1.61 -1.53 15.38
C LEU A 288 1.77 -3.05 15.57
N ALA A 289 2.98 -3.50 15.88
CA ALA A 289 3.23 -4.90 16.22
C ALA A 289 2.38 -5.39 17.41
N TYR A 290 2.26 -4.58 18.45
CA TYR A 290 1.41 -4.88 19.59
C TYR A 290 -0.07 -4.94 19.21
N MET A 291 -0.55 -3.99 18.41
CA MET A 291 -1.94 -3.98 17.91
C MET A 291 -2.24 -5.23 17.05
N GLU A 292 -1.31 -5.61 16.17
CA GLU A 292 -1.44 -6.81 15.34
C GLU A 292 -1.55 -8.08 16.17
N ARG A 293 -0.70 -8.24 17.18
CA ARG A 293 -0.77 -9.41 18.09
C ARG A 293 -2.03 -9.44 18.93
N ASN A 294 -2.52 -8.29 19.40
CA ASN A 294 -3.76 -8.23 20.15
C ASN A 294 -4.96 -8.60 19.29
N GLY A 295 -4.97 -8.17 18.02
CA GLY A 295 -6.10 -8.41 17.13
C GLY A 295 -7.41 -7.81 17.64
N VAL A 296 -8.51 -8.16 17.00
CA VAL A 296 -9.86 -7.68 17.34
C VAL A 296 -10.86 -8.83 17.40
N ARG A 297 -11.80 -8.78 18.33
CA ARG A 297 -12.88 -9.76 18.44
C ARG A 297 -14.04 -9.39 17.53
N ILE A 298 -14.64 -10.42 16.95
CA ILE A 298 -15.92 -10.30 16.26
C ILE A 298 -16.91 -11.32 16.80
N ASP A 299 -18.19 -11.03 16.65
CA ASP A 299 -19.29 -11.95 16.91
C ASP A 299 -19.66 -12.71 15.62
N PRO A 300 -19.25 -13.98 15.46
CA PRO A 300 -19.54 -14.73 14.26
C PRO A 300 -21.03 -15.09 14.10
N GLU A 301 -21.77 -15.22 15.21
CA GLU A 301 -23.21 -15.52 15.13
C GLU A 301 -24.00 -14.29 14.68
N ALA A 302 -23.64 -13.10 15.13
CA ALA A 302 -24.21 -11.86 14.62
C ALA A 302 -23.96 -11.69 13.11
N LEU A 303 -22.75 -11.99 12.63
CA LEU A 303 -22.45 -11.94 11.19
C LEU A 303 -23.24 -13.01 10.39
N LYS A 304 -23.41 -14.20 10.93
CA LYS A 304 -24.18 -15.27 10.32
C LYS A 304 -25.67 -14.91 10.20
N GLU A 305 -26.24 -14.24 11.18
CA GLU A 305 -27.60 -13.73 11.12
C GLU A 305 -27.73 -12.63 10.07
N THR A 306 -26.77 -11.69 10.04
CA THR A 306 -26.68 -10.66 9.01
C THR A 306 -26.54 -11.26 7.62
N SER A 307 -25.75 -12.34 7.46
CA SER A 307 -25.60 -13.07 6.19
C SER A 307 -26.93 -13.63 5.69
N ARG A 308 -27.70 -14.27 6.58
CA ARG A 308 -29.03 -14.80 6.21
C ARG A 308 -29.97 -13.69 5.75
N HIS A 309 -30.04 -12.59 6.48
CA HIS A 309 -30.89 -11.45 6.14
C HIS A 309 -30.50 -10.81 4.81
N PHE A 310 -29.20 -10.56 4.59
CA PHE A 310 -28.71 -9.95 3.35
C PHE A 310 -28.86 -10.87 2.16
N THR A 311 -28.65 -12.18 2.34
CA THR A 311 -28.86 -13.17 1.28
C THR A 311 -30.34 -13.23 0.87
N ALA A 312 -31.27 -13.24 1.83
CA ALA A 312 -32.72 -13.22 1.52
C ALA A 312 -33.09 -11.94 0.75
N ARG A 313 -32.62 -10.77 1.19
CA ARG A 313 -32.83 -9.48 0.51
C ARG A 313 -32.21 -9.46 -0.89
N MET A 314 -30.99 -9.96 -1.04
CA MET A 314 -30.33 -10.07 -2.33
C MET A 314 -31.08 -10.94 -3.32
N ASN A 315 -31.59 -12.09 -2.87
CA ASN A 315 -32.41 -12.98 -3.71
C ASN A 315 -33.73 -12.33 -4.13
N GLN A 316 -34.37 -11.57 -3.24
CA GLN A 316 -35.58 -10.81 -3.60
C GLN A 316 -35.24 -9.75 -4.67
N ILE A 317 -34.18 -8.98 -4.51
CA ILE A 317 -33.74 -7.97 -5.48
C ILE A 317 -33.42 -8.64 -6.83
N GLU A 318 -32.80 -9.80 -6.81
CA GLU A 318 -32.50 -10.57 -8.02
C GLU A 318 -33.75 -10.88 -8.81
N GLN A 319 -34.82 -11.34 -8.14
CA GLN A 319 -36.11 -11.59 -8.78
C GLN A 319 -36.74 -10.30 -9.33
N GLU A 320 -36.68 -9.20 -8.60
CA GLU A 320 -37.15 -7.90 -9.06
C GLU A 320 -36.40 -7.44 -10.32
N VAL A 321 -35.07 -7.62 -10.35
CA VAL A 321 -34.23 -7.32 -11.53
C VAL A 321 -34.63 -8.17 -12.72
N TYR A 322 -34.88 -9.46 -12.54
CA TYR A 322 -35.32 -10.36 -13.62
C TYR A 322 -36.71 -9.97 -14.17
N GLN A 323 -37.63 -9.59 -13.30
CA GLN A 323 -38.94 -9.08 -13.72
C GLN A 323 -38.81 -7.79 -14.54
N LEU A 324 -37.99 -6.82 -14.08
CA LEU A 324 -37.76 -5.58 -14.80
C LEU A 324 -37.03 -5.77 -16.13
N ALA A 325 -36.13 -6.75 -16.21
CA ALA A 325 -35.40 -7.09 -17.43
C ALA A 325 -36.24 -7.93 -18.40
N GLY A 326 -37.30 -8.63 -17.90
CA GLY A 326 -38.07 -9.61 -18.64
C GLY A 326 -37.26 -10.85 -19.02
N MET A 327 -36.21 -11.17 -18.28
CA MET A 327 -35.37 -12.37 -18.44
C MET A 327 -34.43 -12.55 -17.26
N GLU A 328 -34.01 -13.79 -17.04
CA GLU A 328 -32.92 -14.11 -16.11
C GLU A 328 -31.54 -13.87 -16.76
N PHE A 329 -30.59 -13.35 -16.01
CA PHE A 329 -29.21 -13.14 -16.43
C PHE A 329 -28.29 -13.01 -15.22
N ASN A 330 -26.98 -13.14 -15.42
CA ASN A 330 -26.01 -12.98 -14.34
C ASN A 330 -25.75 -11.49 -14.02
N ILE A 331 -26.36 -10.98 -12.94
CA ILE A 331 -26.21 -9.59 -12.47
C ILE A 331 -24.76 -9.25 -12.08
N ALA A 332 -23.94 -10.27 -11.72
CA ALA A 332 -22.53 -10.10 -11.44
C ALA A 332 -21.67 -9.94 -12.71
N SER A 333 -22.20 -10.29 -13.89
CA SER A 333 -21.49 -10.16 -15.15
C SER A 333 -21.64 -8.75 -15.74
N PRO A 334 -20.57 -7.93 -15.81
CA PRO A 334 -20.63 -6.61 -16.45
C PRO A 334 -21.11 -6.65 -17.90
N LYS A 335 -20.77 -7.72 -18.62
CA LYS A 335 -21.18 -7.93 -20.00
C LYS A 335 -22.69 -8.10 -20.11
N GLN A 336 -23.27 -9.05 -19.36
CA GLN A 336 -24.70 -9.33 -19.42
C GLN A 336 -25.53 -8.14 -18.90
N VAL A 337 -25.07 -7.47 -17.84
CA VAL A 337 -25.70 -6.24 -17.37
C VAL A 337 -25.69 -5.17 -18.47
N GLY A 338 -24.60 -5.00 -19.17
CA GLY A 338 -24.50 -4.04 -20.29
C GLY A 338 -25.47 -4.37 -21.43
N GLU A 339 -25.54 -5.64 -21.85
CA GLU A 339 -26.46 -6.12 -22.87
C GLU A 339 -27.92 -5.88 -22.47
N VAL A 340 -28.29 -6.18 -21.22
CA VAL A 340 -29.67 -5.95 -20.72
C VAL A 340 -30.01 -4.46 -20.69
N LEU A 341 -29.14 -3.63 -20.11
CA LEU A 341 -29.42 -2.21 -19.93
C LEU A 341 -29.42 -1.42 -21.26
N PHE A 342 -28.50 -1.71 -22.16
CA PHE A 342 -28.23 -0.87 -23.31
C PHE A 342 -28.73 -1.44 -24.64
N ASP A 343 -28.74 -2.76 -24.82
CA ASP A 343 -29.25 -3.36 -26.05
C ASP A 343 -30.73 -3.71 -25.93
N ARG A 344 -31.16 -4.30 -24.78
CA ARG A 344 -32.55 -4.75 -24.59
C ARG A 344 -33.45 -3.62 -24.11
N LEU A 345 -33.12 -3.01 -22.96
CA LEU A 345 -33.95 -1.95 -22.34
C LEU A 345 -33.71 -0.58 -22.93
N LYS A 346 -32.56 -0.38 -23.60
CA LYS A 346 -32.19 0.87 -24.29
C LYS A 346 -32.36 2.10 -23.41
N ILE A 347 -31.92 2.00 -22.13
CA ILE A 347 -32.11 3.06 -21.12
C ILE A 347 -31.41 4.39 -21.48
N VAL A 348 -30.44 4.35 -22.42
CA VAL A 348 -29.79 5.52 -23.03
C VAL A 348 -29.50 5.24 -24.50
N GLU A 349 -29.53 6.30 -25.33
CA GLU A 349 -29.24 6.19 -26.77
C GLU A 349 -27.76 5.87 -27.08
N LYS A 350 -26.83 6.43 -26.29
CA LYS A 350 -25.39 6.25 -26.46
C LYS A 350 -24.74 5.82 -25.13
N ALA A 351 -24.49 4.55 -24.97
CA ALA A 351 -23.81 4.01 -23.82
C ALA A 351 -22.29 4.02 -24.01
N LYS A 352 -21.57 4.34 -22.92
CA LYS A 352 -20.11 4.32 -22.90
C LYS A 352 -19.58 2.89 -23.05
N LYS A 353 -18.61 2.68 -23.95
CA LYS A 353 -17.96 1.39 -24.17
C LYS A 353 -16.48 1.45 -23.81
N THR A 354 -15.92 0.33 -23.39
CA THR A 354 -14.48 0.12 -23.18
C THR A 354 -13.75 0.09 -24.54
N LYS A 355 -12.43 0.11 -24.52
CA LYS A 355 -11.58 -0.06 -25.73
C LYS A 355 -11.85 -1.40 -26.43
N THR A 356 -12.29 -2.42 -25.70
CA THR A 356 -12.63 -3.76 -26.21
C THR A 356 -14.07 -3.86 -26.72
N GLY A 357 -14.84 -2.76 -26.74
CA GLY A 357 -16.22 -2.71 -27.23
C GLY A 357 -17.29 -3.15 -26.24
N GLN A 358 -16.93 -3.52 -25.01
CA GLN A 358 -17.90 -3.87 -23.95
C GLN A 358 -18.52 -2.60 -23.34
N TYR A 359 -19.79 -2.68 -22.92
CA TYR A 359 -20.43 -1.61 -22.18
C TYR A 359 -19.77 -1.41 -20.81
N VAL A 360 -19.57 -0.13 -20.43
CA VAL A 360 -19.09 0.22 -19.10
C VAL A 360 -20.25 0.19 -18.13
N THR A 361 -20.18 -0.68 -17.12
CA THR A 361 -21.17 -0.84 -16.05
C THR A 361 -20.54 -0.64 -14.67
N SER A 362 -19.54 0.27 -14.56
CA SER A 362 -18.95 0.64 -13.28
C SER A 362 -20.01 1.30 -12.39
N GLU A 363 -19.76 1.30 -11.08
CA GLU A 363 -20.65 1.90 -10.08
C GLU A 363 -20.94 3.37 -10.42
N GLU A 364 -19.90 4.14 -10.80
CA GLU A 364 -20.02 5.55 -11.22
C GLU A 364 -20.97 5.76 -12.41
N VAL A 365 -20.83 4.92 -13.45
CA VAL A 365 -21.71 4.98 -14.62
C VAL A 365 -23.15 4.62 -14.25
N LEU A 366 -23.33 3.55 -13.48
CA LEU A 366 -24.67 3.13 -13.07
C LEU A 366 -25.33 4.15 -12.13
N GLU A 367 -24.60 4.76 -11.18
CA GLU A 367 -25.14 5.84 -10.33
C GLU A 367 -25.63 7.01 -11.17
N SER A 368 -24.89 7.42 -12.21
CA SER A 368 -25.33 8.47 -13.14
C SER A 368 -26.62 8.15 -13.90
N LEU A 369 -26.96 6.87 -14.01
CA LEU A 369 -28.13 6.35 -14.72
C LEU A 369 -29.30 5.96 -13.79
N LYS A 370 -29.14 6.07 -12.48
CA LYS A 370 -30.12 5.61 -11.48
C LYS A 370 -31.52 6.20 -11.65
N GLY A 371 -31.61 7.46 -12.13
CA GLY A 371 -32.87 8.12 -12.43
C GLY A 371 -33.49 7.76 -13.78
N LYS A 372 -32.82 6.94 -14.62
CA LYS A 372 -33.30 6.60 -15.96
C LYS A 372 -34.23 5.38 -16.00
N HIS A 373 -33.96 4.41 -15.14
CA HIS A 373 -34.78 3.19 -15.05
C HIS A 373 -34.59 2.52 -13.67
N GLU A 374 -35.66 2.03 -13.08
CA GLU A 374 -35.69 1.40 -11.75
C GLU A 374 -34.66 0.26 -11.59
N ILE A 375 -34.48 -0.56 -12.65
CA ILE A 375 -33.54 -1.68 -12.68
C ILE A 375 -32.12 -1.29 -12.28
N VAL A 376 -31.69 -0.06 -12.63
CA VAL A 376 -30.32 0.42 -12.33
C VAL A 376 -30.09 0.51 -10.83
N GLY A 377 -31.07 1.06 -10.10
CA GLY A 377 -31.01 1.14 -8.63
C GLY A 377 -30.96 -0.25 -7.99
N LYS A 378 -31.75 -1.20 -8.51
CA LYS A 378 -31.78 -2.58 -8.03
C LYS A 378 -30.46 -3.34 -8.31
N ILE A 379 -29.87 -3.14 -9.49
CA ILE A 379 -28.55 -3.72 -9.81
C ILE A 379 -27.45 -3.17 -8.88
N LEU A 380 -27.45 -1.87 -8.60
CA LEU A 380 -26.50 -1.24 -7.67
C LEU A 380 -26.67 -1.81 -6.26
N GLU A 381 -27.90 -1.93 -5.78
CA GLU A 381 -28.23 -2.50 -4.47
C GLU A 381 -27.79 -3.97 -4.37
N HIS A 382 -28.10 -4.80 -5.37
CA HIS A 382 -27.66 -6.19 -5.45
C HIS A 382 -26.12 -6.32 -5.39
N ARG A 383 -25.41 -5.52 -6.19
CA ARG A 383 -23.93 -5.52 -6.20
C ARG A 383 -23.35 -5.06 -4.86
N GLY A 384 -23.97 -4.06 -4.23
CA GLY A 384 -23.59 -3.59 -2.90
C GLY A 384 -23.70 -4.70 -1.85
N LEU A 385 -24.85 -5.36 -1.77
CA LEU A 385 -25.06 -6.49 -0.84
C LEU A 385 -24.10 -7.64 -1.12
N LYS A 386 -23.91 -8.01 -2.39
CA LYS A 386 -22.96 -9.06 -2.77
C LYS A 386 -21.52 -8.76 -2.34
N LYS A 387 -21.10 -7.51 -2.49
CA LYS A 387 -19.79 -7.05 -2.02
C LYS A 387 -19.66 -7.14 -0.51
N LEU A 388 -20.70 -6.70 0.23
CA LEU A 388 -20.68 -6.75 1.70
C LEU A 388 -20.64 -8.19 2.20
N LEU A 389 -21.45 -9.08 1.62
CA LEU A 389 -21.44 -10.51 1.94
C LEU A 389 -20.07 -11.13 1.69
N GLY A 390 -19.54 -11.03 0.46
CA GLY A 390 -18.31 -11.72 0.09
C GLY A 390 -17.04 -11.14 0.70
N THR A 391 -17.00 -9.83 0.96
CA THR A 391 -15.77 -9.18 1.47
C THR A 391 -15.70 -9.17 2.99
N TYR A 392 -16.84 -9.07 3.67
CA TYR A 392 -16.87 -8.87 5.12
C TYR A 392 -17.67 -9.94 5.85
N ILE A 393 -18.95 -10.08 5.54
CA ILE A 393 -19.90 -10.83 6.37
C ILE A 393 -19.53 -12.31 6.42
N ASP A 394 -19.27 -12.93 5.26
CA ASP A 394 -18.94 -14.36 5.16
C ASP A 394 -17.44 -14.61 5.29
N ALA A 395 -16.60 -13.62 4.96
CA ALA A 395 -15.15 -13.76 4.98
C ALA A 395 -14.55 -13.56 6.38
N LEU A 396 -14.99 -12.54 7.13
CA LEU A 396 -14.39 -12.23 8.44
C LEU A 396 -14.44 -13.38 9.45
N PRO A 397 -15.54 -14.14 9.60
CA PRO A 397 -15.57 -15.28 10.52
C PRO A 397 -14.53 -16.36 10.21
N GLN A 398 -14.17 -16.52 8.93
CA GLN A 398 -13.17 -17.50 8.50
C GLN A 398 -11.71 -17.09 8.83
N LEU A 399 -11.51 -15.81 9.14
CA LEU A 399 -10.21 -15.24 9.51
C LEU A 399 -9.96 -15.22 11.02
N ILE A 400 -10.90 -15.72 11.82
CA ILE A 400 -10.70 -15.86 13.26
C ILE A 400 -9.59 -16.89 13.50
N ASN A 401 -8.50 -16.44 14.11
CA ASN A 401 -7.43 -17.34 14.54
C ASN A 401 -7.95 -18.23 15.69
N PRO A 402 -7.92 -19.56 15.56
CA PRO A 402 -8.46 -20.47 16.57
C PRO A 402 -7.70 -20.44 17.89
N ALA A 403 -6.44 -20.04 17.89
CA ALA A 403 -5.64 -19.94 19.12
C ALA A 403 -5.95 -18.69 19.94
N THR A 404 -6.33 -17.58 19.29
CA THR A 404 -6.61 -16.30 19.97
C THR A 404 -8.09 -15.95 20.03
N GLY A 405 -8.92 -16.56 19.19
CA GLY A 405 -10.32 -16.20 19.01
C GLY A 405 -10.54 -14.82 18.37
N ARG A 406 -9.52 -14.28 17.70
CA ARG A 406 -9.48 -12.91 17.18
C ARG A 406 -9.08 -12.88 15.71
N ILE A 407 -9.39 -11.77 15.05
CA ILE A 407 -8.86 -11.43 13.72
C ILE A 407 -7.61 -10.57 13.92
N HIS A 408 -6.55 -10.90 13.19
CA HIS A 408 -5.30 -10.17 13.19
C HIS A 408 -5.07 -9.58 11.78
N THR A 409 -5.01 -8.25 11.71
CA THR A 409 -4.64 -7.54 10.48
C THR A 409 -3.17 -7.20 10.52
N SER A 410 -2.57 -6.89 9.37
CA SER A 410 -1.26 -6.27 9.28
C SER A 410 -1.40 -4.78 9.00
N PHE A 411 -0.72 -3.93 9.78
CA PHE A 411 -0.62 -2.49 9.55
C PHE A 411 0.70 -2.16 8.88
N ASN A 412 0.64 -1.63 7.65
CA ASN A 412 1.83 -1.36 6.85
C ASN A 412 2.13 0.13 6.81
N GLN A 413 3.37 0.52 7.17
CA GLN A 413 3.86 1.89 7.13
C GLN A 413 4.36 2.28 5.73
N THR A 414 4.79 1.32 4.91
CA THR A 414 5.59 1.53 3.69
C THR A 414 4.82 1.33 2.38
N VAL A 415 3.48 1.32 2.42
CA VAL A 415 2.65 1.06 1.23
C VAL A 415 2.13 2.33 0.57
N THR A 416 1.82 3.36 1.36
CA THR A 416 1.27 4.61 0.82
C THR A 416 2.36 5.67 0.72
N ALA A 417 2.45 6.37 -0.39
CA ALA A 417 3.41 7.47 -0.56
C ALA A 417 3.13 8.71 0.33
N THR A 418 2.04 8.71 1.11
CA THR A 418 1.55 9.88 1.85
C THR A 418 1.77 9.83 3.35
N GLY A 419 2.46 8.81 3.89
CA GLY A 419 2.63 8.61 5.33
C GLY A 419 1.40 8.01 6.02
N ARG A 420 0.33 7.65 5.29
CA ARG A 420 -0.80 6.94 5.88
C ARG A 420 -0.49 5.46 6.05
N LEU A 421 -1.01 4.86 7.12
CA LEU A 421 -1.00 3.42 7.28
C LEU A 421 -1.95 2.77 6.27
N SER A 422 -1.62 1.56 5.84
CA SER A 422 -2.57 0.66 5.19
C SER A 422 -2.81 -0.57 6.05
N SER A 423 -3.96 -1.22 5.87
CA SER A 423 -4.32 -2.45 6.57
C SER A 423 -4.56 -3.55 5.54
N SER A 424 -4.01 -4.74 5.80
CA SER A 424 -4.13 -5.90 4.91
C SER A 424 -4.30 -7.20 5.68
N ASN A 425 -4.89 -8.21 5.04
CA ASN A 425 -5.04 -9.56 5.54
C ASN A 425 -5.72 -9.70 6.92
N PRO A 426 -6.96 -9.14 7.10
CA PRO A 426 -7.84 -8.41 6.20
C PRO A 426 -7.65 -6.90 6.23
N ASN A 427 -8.14 -6.18 5.20
CA ASN A 427 -8.20 -4.73 5.25
C ASN A 427 -9.37 -4.24 6.12
N LEU A 428 -9.08 -3.87 7.36
CA LEU A 428 -10.07 -3.37 8.32
C LEU A 428 -10.37 -1.87 8.18
N GLN A 429 -9.57 -1.11 7.42
CA GLN A 429 -9.79 0.31 7.20
C GLN A 429 -10.93 0.60 6.22
N ASN A 430 -11.33 -0.38 5.41
CA ASN A 430 -12.36 -0.23 4.39
C ASN A 430 -13.74 -0.74 4.80
N ILE A 431 -13.97 -1.04 6.09
CA ILE A 431 -15.28 -1.45 6.60
C ILE A 431 -16.27 -0.30 6.39
N PRO A 432 -17.38 -0.51 5.67
CA PRO A 432 -18.33 0.55 5.36
C PRO A 432 -18.96 1.17 6.60
N ILE A 433 -19.23 2.49 6.54
CA ILE A 433 -19.86 3.25 7.64
C ILE A 433 -20.98 4.16 7.15
N ARG A 434 -21.04 4.47 5.82
CA ARG A 434 -21.90 5.52 5.29
C ARG A 434 -23.36 5.10 5.14
N ASN A 435 -23.63 3.82 4.95
CA ASN A 435 -24.96 3.25 4.79
C ASN A 435 -25.31 2.35 5.97
N GLU A 436 -26.60 2.12 6.19
CA GLU A 436 -27.09 1.27 7.30
C GLU A 436 -26.58 -0.17 7.17
N ASP A 437 -26.53 -0.72 5.96
CA ASP A 437 -26.01 -2.08 5.72
C ASP A 437 -24.55 -2.22 6.17
N GLY A 438 -23.72 -1.20 5.94
CA GLY A 438 -22.33 -1.17 6.43
C GLY A 438 -22.22 -1.07 7.93
N LYS A 439 -23.14 -0.35 8.58
CA LYS A 439 -23.18 -0.24 10.04
C LYS A 439 -23.48 -1.57 10.72
N GLU A 440 -24.29 -2.43 10.11
CA GLU A 440 -24.57 -3.77 10.63
C GLU A 440 -23.30 -4.63 10.76
N ILE A 441 -22.38 -4.51 9.80
CA ILE A 441 -21.08 -5.19 9.87
C ILE A 441 -20.27 -4.70 11.06
N ARG A 442 -20.27 -3.38 11.33
CA ARG A 442 -19.53 -2.79 12.46
C ARG A 442 -20.04 -3.25 13.81
N LYS A 443 -21.33 -3.54 13.96
CA LYS A 443 -21.92 -4.06 15.20
C LYS A 443 -21.34 -5.42 15.61
N ALA A 444 -20.83 -6.18 14.64
CA ALA A 444 -20.21 -7.47 14.91
C ALA A 444 -18.81 -7.36 15.56
N PHE A 445 -18.17 -6.20 15.51
CA PHE A 445 -16.93 -5.96 16.25
C PHE A 445 -17.26 -5.68 17.70
N ILE A 446 -16.80 -6.53 18.60
CA ILE A 446 -17.13 -6.50 20.01
C ILE A 446 -15.87 -6.34 20.87
N PRO A 447 -15.94 -5.60 22.01
CA PRO A 447 -14.85 -5.52 22.97
C PRO A 447 -14.73 -6.82 23.77
N ASP A 448 -13.65 -6.95 24.55
CA ASP A 448 -13.56 -7.98 25.57
C ASP A 448 -14.55 -7.71 26.70
N GLU A 449 -14.84 -8.75 27.50
CA GLU A 449 -15.67 -8.62 28.67
C GLU A 449 -15.09 -7.60 29.66
N GLY A 450 -15.92 -6.67 30.11
CA GLY A 450 -15.50 -5.56 30.97
C GLY A 450 -14.77 -4.43 30.26
N CYS A 451 -14.65 -4.47 28.94
CA CYS A 451 -14.07 -3.42 28.12
C CYS A 451 -15.12 -2.72 27.26
N GLU A 452 -14.78 -1.54 26.78
CA GLU A 452 -15.59 -0.77 25.84
C GLU A 452 -14.73 -0.31 24.66
N PHE A 453 -15.32 -0.19 23.46
CA PHE A 453 -14.64 0.46 22.35
C PHE A 453 -14.58 1.97 22.57
N PHE A 454 -13.38 2.51 22.45
CA PHE A 454 -13.14 3.93 22.42
C PHE A 454 -12.70 4.35 21.01
N SER A 455 -13.34 5.35 20.46
CA SER A 455 -12.97 5.94 19.17
C SER A 455 -12.64 7.42 19.34
N ALA A 456 -11.45 7.81 18.93
CA ALA A 456 -11.03 9.20 18.88
C ALA A 456 -10.61 9.58 17.45
N ASP A 457 -11.09 10.72 16.99
CA ASP A 457 -10.75 11.24 15.67
C ASP A 457 -10.39 12.73 15.78
N TYR A 458 -9.40 13.15 15.00
CA TYR A 458 -9.04 14.56 14.94
C TYR A 458 -10.11 15.37 14.22
N SER A 459 -10.66 16.37 14.89
CA SER A 459 -11.65 17.27 14.28
C SER A 459 -11.01 18.12 13.19
N GLN A 460 -11.29 17.76 11.93
CA GLN A 460 -10.93 18.55 10.73
C GLN A 460 -9.42 18.82 10.62
N ILE A 461 -8.57 17.83 10.92
CA ILE A 461 -7.11 18.02 11.03
C ILE A 461 -6.48 18.59 9.76
N GLU A 462 -6.90 18.13 8.57
CA GLU A 462 -6.36 18.64 7.31
C GLU A 462 -6.63 20.13 7.11
N LEU A 463 -7.81 20.60 7.51
CA LEU A 463 -8.15 22.04 7.43
C LEU A 463 -7.36 22.85 8.46
N ARG A 464 -7.08 22.31 9.64
CA ARG A 464 -6.23 22.93 10.67
C ARG A 464 -4.78 23.03 10.20
N ILE A 465 -4.27 21.96 9.58
CA ILE A 465 -2.93 21.95 8.97
C ILE A 465 -2.87 22.99 7.83
N MET A 466 -3.86 23.04 6.96
CA MET A 466 -3.92 24.03 5.89
C MET A 466 -3.97 25.47 6.45
N ALA A 467 -4.74 25.71 7.50
CA ALA A 467 -4.77 26.99 8.19
C ALA A 467 -3.39 27.39 8.74
N HIS A 468 -2.67 26.44 9.32
CA HIS A 468 -1.32 26.66 9.84
C HIS A 468 -0.32 26.96 8.71
N LEU A 469 -0.24 26.10 7.71
CA LEU A 469 0.71 26.21 6.61
C LEU A 469 0.49 27.45 5.75
N SER A 470 -0.78 27.80 5.45
CA SER A 470 -1.13 29.00 4.69
C SER A 470 -1.06 30.28 5.51
N SER A 471 -1.09 30.15 6.85
CA SER A 471 -1.24 31.30 7.78
C SER A 471 -2.43 32.19 7.43
N ASP A 472 -3.53 31.61 6.91
CA ASP A 472 -4.72 32.37 6.53
C ASP A 472 -5.47 32.85 7.78
N PRO A 473 -5.63 34.18 8.00
CA PRO A 473 -6.19 34.72 9.24
C PRO A 473 -7.67 34.39 9.40
N HIS A 474 -8.41 34.25 8.30
CA HIS A 474 -9.84 33.93 8.36
C HIS A 474 -10.06 32.47 8.75
N MET A 475 -9.23 31.57 8.22
CA MET A 475 -9.30 30.15 8.57
C MET A 475 -8.83 29.92 10.01
N ILE A 476 -7.73 30.55 10.43
CA ILE A 476 -7.24 30.49 11.81
C ILE A 476 -8.28 31.08 12.79
N GLY A 477 -8.88 32.22 12.45
CA GLY A 477 -9.91 32.86 13.27
C GLY A 477 -11.11 31.95 13.49
N ALA A 478 -11.64 31.33 12.45
CA ALA A 478 -12.76 30.38 12.53
C ALA A 478 -12.45 29.21 13.50
N PHE A 479 -11.23 28.66 13.46
CA PHE A 479 -10.84 27.59 14.40
C PHE A 479 -10.64 28.07 15.84
N ARG A 480 -10.10 29.27 16.05
CA ARG A 480 -9.92 29.83 17.41
C ARG A 480 -11.24 30.17 18.08
N GLU A 481 -12.23 30.59 17.31
CA GLU A 481 -13.59 30.89 17.78
C GLU A 481 -14.42 29.62 18.01
N GLY A 482 -13.89 28.43 17.71
CA GLY A 482 -14.62 27.17 17.82
C GLY A 482 -15.78 27.04 16.82
N SER A 483 -15.77 27.86 15.77
CA SER A 483 -16.83 27.89 14.75
C SER A 483 -16.80 26.65 13.88
N ASP A 484 -17.97 26.21 13.40
CA ASP A 484 -18.04 25.19 12.34
C ASP A 484 -17.46 25.76 11.03
N ILE A 485 -16.23 25.34 10.69
CA ILE A 485 -15.51 25.83 9.51
C ILE A 485 -16.29 25.63 8.21
N HIS A 486 -17.11 24.58 8.10
CA HIS A 486 -17.92 24.33 6.92
C HIS A 486 -19.10 25.31 6.84
N ALA A 487 -19.73 25.61 7.99
CA ALA A 487 -20.75 26.62 8.06
C ALA A 487 -20.18 28.03 7.84
N ALA A 488 -19.02 28.34 8.43
CA ALA A 488 -18.32 29.61 8.24
C ALA A 488 -17.92 29.83 6.76
N THR A 489 -17.41 28.78 6.10
CA THR A 489 -17.10 28.81 4.66
C THR A 489 -18.37 29.03 3.83
N ALA A 490 -19.46 28.29 4.13
CA ALA A 490 -20.75 28.47 3.44
C ALA A 490 -21.29 29.89 3.59
N ALA A 491 -21.31 30.41 4.82
CA ALA A 491 -21.79 31.78 5.10
C ALA A 491 -21.06 32.82 4.23
N LYS A 492 -19.74 32.70 4.10
CA LYS A 492 -18.93 33.62 3.29
C LYS A 492 -19.12 33.43 1.79
N ILE A 493 -19.14 32.18 1.30
CA ILE A 493 -19.34 31.91 -0.14
C ILE A 493 -20.72 32.34 -0.61
N TYR A 494 -21.78 32.01 0.16
CA TYR A 494 -23.16 32.35 -0.19
C TYR A 494 -23.57 33.74 0.28
N LYS A 495 -22.68 34.44 1.01
CA LYS A 495 -22.91 35.80 1.54
C LYS A 495 -24.18 35.91 2.41
N VAL A 496 -24.36 34.93 3.28
CA VAL A 496 -25.45 34.87 4.25
C VAL A 496 -24.91 34.84 5.68
N PRO A 497 -25.66 35.31 6.68
CA PRO A 497 -25.31 35.13 8.08
C PRO A 497 -25.13 33.63 8.42
N ILE A 498 -24.24 33.31 9.35
CA ILE A 498 -23.95 31.91 9.70
C ILE A 498 -25.20 31.14 10.21
N GLY A 499 -26.13 31.85 10.86
CA GLY A 499 -27.40 31.27 11.32
C GLY A 499 -28.40 30.96 10.21
N GLU A 500 -28.18 31.48 9.00
CA GLU A 500 -29.03 31.24 7.81
C GLU A 500 -28.41 30.15 6.88
N VAL A 501 -27.27 29.60 7.24
CA VAL A 501 -26.63 28.56 6.45
C VAL A 501 -27.47 27.26 6.51
N THR A 502 -27.99 26.86 5.37
CA THR A 502 -28.80 25.64 5.27
C THR A 502 -27.89 24.39 5.35
N ALA A 503 -28.47 23.24 5.67
CA ALA A 503 -27.76 21.96 5.69
C ALA A 503 -27.13 21.65 4.31
N ASP A 504 -27.78 22.02 3.20
CA ASP A 504 -27.26 21.82 1.85
C ASP A 504 -26.06 22.73 1.55
N MET A 505 -26.15 24.02 1.90
CA MET A 505 -25.01 24.96 1.77
C MET A 505 -23.80 24.45 2.56
N ARG A 506 -24.01 24.01 3.80
CA ARG A 506 -22.94 23.44 4.65
C ARG A 506 -22.34 22.18 4.04
N ARG A 507 -23.17 21.28 3.50
CA ARG A 507 -22.74 20.05 2.84
C ARG A 507 -21.90 20.35 1.59
N LYS A 508 -22.34 21.30 0.76
CA LYS A 508 -21.62 21.77 -0.42
C LYS A 508 -20.28 22.40 -0.04
N ALA A 509 -20.25 23.27 0.96
CA ALA A 509 -19.02 23.87 1.47
C ALA A 509 -18.05 22.82 2.06
N LYS A 510 -18.57 21.79 2.75
CA LYS A 510 -17.75 20.68 3.23
C LYS A 510 -17.07 19.95 2.07
N THR A 511 -17.78 19.65 1.00
CA THR A 511 -17.23 18.99 -0.18
C THR A 511 -16.20 19.88 -0.89
N ALA A 512 -16.47 21.17 -0.99
CA ALA A 512 -15.54 22.16 -1.55
C ALA A 512 -14.27 22.29 -0.70
N ASN A 513 -14.39 22.44 0.62
CA ASN A 513 -13.25 22.57 1.55
C ASN A 513 -12.23 21.44 1.38
N PHE A 514 -12.70 20.19 1.39
CA PHE A 514 -11.79 19.05 1.19
C PHE A 514 -11.34 18.89 -0.26
N GLY A 515 -12.26 19.04 -1.23
CA GLY A 515 -11.92 18.89 -2.64
C GLY A 515 -10.86 19.90 -3.09
N ILE A 516 -10.97 21.17 -2.70
CA ILE A 516 -10.06 22.23 -3.11
C ILE A 516 -8.66 22.01 -2.54
N ILE A 517 -8.54 21.61 -1.27
CA ILE A 517 -7.24 21.31 -0.64
C ILE A 517 -6.50 20.19 -1.39
N TYR A 518 -7.24 19.21 -1.90
CA TYR A 518 -6.69 18.12 -2.72
C TYR A 518 -6.64 18.44 -4.22
N GLY A 519 -6.80 19.69 -4.62
CA GLY A 519 -6.61 20.13 -6.00
C GLY A 519 -7.73 19.72 -6.96
N ILE A 520 -8.97 19.57 -6.48
CA ILE A 520 -10.10 19.20 -7.35
C ILE A 520 -10.32 20.25 -8.44
N SER A 521 -10.51 19.80 -9.68
CA SER A 521 -10.88 20.67 -10.79
C SER A 521 -12.35 21.11 -10.72
N VAL A 522 -12.70 22.19 -11.42
CA VAL A 522 -14.10 22.62 -11.58
C VAL A 522 -14.97 21.47 -12.10
N PHE A 523 -14.46 20.70 -13.05
CA PHE A 523 -15.16 19.55 -13.61
C PHE A 523 -15.40 18.46 -12.54
N GLY A 524 -14.36 18.06 -11.82
CA GLY A 524 -14.46 17.05 -10.76
C GLY A 524 -15.38 17.48 -9.60
N LEU A 525 -15.37 18.78 -9.23
CA LEU A 525 -16.27 19.29 -8.20
C LEU A 525 -17.72 19.29 -8.68
N ALA A 526 -17.98 19.70 -9.93
CA ALA A 526 -19.31 19.68 -10.52
C ALA A 526 -19.92 18.28 -10.55
N GLU A 527 -19.15 17.27 -10.99
CA GLU A 527 -19.59 15.87 -10.97
C GLU A 527 -19.86 15.36 -9.55
N ARG A 528 -18.92 15.61 -8.63
CA ARG A 528 -19.02 15.10 -7.25
C ARG A 528 -20.20 15.67 -6.47
N MET A 529 -20.59 16.89 -6.78
CA MET A 529 -21.70 17.59 -6.12
C MET A 529 -23.02 17.53 -6.90
N ASN A 530 -22.98 16.99 -8.12
CA ASN A 530 -24.10 16.98 -9.06
C ASN A 530 -24.68 18.40 -9.27
N VAL A 531 -23.79 19.37 -9.55
CA VAL A 531 -24.12 20.76 -9.84
C VAL A 531 -23.58 21.19 -11.20
N SER A 532 -23.99 22.36 -11.68
CA SER A 532 -23.46 22.92 -12.92
C SER A 532 -21.98 23.27 -12.79
N ARG A 533 -21.24 23.26 -13.91
CA ARG A 533 -19.83 23.70 -13.92
C ARG A 533 -19.69 25.17 -13.49
N GLN A 534 -20.70 25.99 -13.79
CA GLN A 534 -20.73 27.38 -13.37
C GLN A 534 -20.81 27.48 -11.84
N GLU A 535 -21.72 26.74 -11.20
CA GLU A 535 -21.87 26.72 -9.74
C GLU A 535 -20.59 26.15 -9.06
N ALA A 536 -19.99 25.10 -9.60
CA ALA A 536 -18.73 24.57 -9.09
C ALA A 536 -17.58 25.58 -9.19
N LYS A 537 -17.53 26.35 -10.28
CA LYS A 537 -16.55 27.43 -10.45
C LYS A 537 -16.77 28.55 -9.44
N GLU A 538 -18.01 28.99 -9.24
CA GLU A 538 -18.36 30.02 -8.26
C GLU A 538 -18.00 29.59 -6.83
N LEU A 539 -18.16 28.31 -6.48
CA LEU A 539 -17.74 27.74 -5.19
C LEU A 539 -16.22 27.80 -5.02
N ILE A 540 -15.44 27.42 -6.03
CA ILE A 540 -13.96 27.46 -5.98
C ILE A 540 -13.46 28.90 -5.90
N ASP A 541 -13.99 29.79 -6.75
CA ASP A 541 -13.62 31.22 -6.76
C ASP A 541 -13.97 31.88 -5.43
N GLY A 542 -15.17 31.61 -4.89
CA GLY A 542 -15.62 32.08 -3.60
C GLY A 542 -14.79 31.57 -2.43
N TYR A 543 -14.36 30.31 -2.49
CA TYR A 543 -13.44 29.73 -1.50
C TYR A 543 -12.10 30.48 -1.47
N PHE A 544 -11.47 30.67 -2.60
CA PHE A 544 -10.19 31.36 -2.68
C PHE A 544 -10.30 32.88 -2.41
N ALA A 545 -11.44 33.51 -2.71
CA ALA A 545 -11.72 34.86 -2.28
C ALA A 545 -11.87 34.96 -0.74
N THR A 546 -12.41 33.92 -0.12
CA THR A 546 -12.55 33.83 1.35
C THR A 546 -11.21 33.55 2.04
N TYR A 547 -10.38 32.69 1.45
CA TYR A 547 -9.10 32.23 1.99
C TYR A 547 -7.95 32.52 1.01
N PRO A 548 -7.60 33.79 0.77
CA PRO A 548 -6.61 34.16 -0.26
C PRO A 548 -5.20 33.64 0.02
N ARG A 549 -4.83 33.47 1.30
CA ARG A 549 -3.53 32.92 1.66
C ARG A 549 -3.43 31.42 1.42
N VAL A 550 -4.55 30.70 1.46
CA VAL A 550 -4.58 29.28 1.06
C VAL A 550 -4.21 29.15 -0.42
N LYS A 551 -4.82 30.00 -1.29
CA LYS A 551 -4.47 30.01 -2.72
C LYS A 551 -2.98 30.32 -2.93
N ALA A 552 -2.49 31.39 -2.30
CA ALA A 552 -1.09 31.80 -2.42
C ALA A 552 -0.12 30.70 -1.94
N TYR A 553 -0.47 29.97 -0.87
CA TYR A 553 0.31 28.83 -0.38
C TYR A 553 0.34 27.69 -1.40
N MET A 554 -0.82 27.30 -1.96
CA MET A 554 -0.90 26.24 -2.96
C MET A 554 -0.11 26.58 -4.23
N ASP A 555 -0.28 27.82 -4.76
CA ASP A 555 0.45 28.28 -5.95
C ASP A 555 1.97 28.27 -5.71
N ARG A 556 2.42 28.74 -4.53
CA ARG A 556 3.82 28.74 -4.14
C ARG A 556 4.38 27.31 -4.00
N SER A 557 3.61 26.39 -3.40
CA SER A 557 4.03 25.00 -3.24
C SER A 557 4.26 24.32 -4.60
N ILE A 558 3.39 24.58 -5.59
CA ILE A 558 3.57 24.09 -6.96
C ILE A 558 4.82 24.71 -7.59
N GLN A 559 5.06 25.99 -7.38
CA GLN A 559 6.24 26.67 -7.91
C GLN A 559 7.53 26.11 -7.31
N VAL A 560 7.59 25.97 -5.99
CA VAL A 560 8.75 25.39 -5.28
C VAL A 560 9.04 23.96 -5.77
N ALA A 561 8.01 23.14 -5.91
CA ALA A 561 8.18 21.77 -6.43
C ALA A 561 8.71 21.74 -7.88
N ARG A 562 8.36 22.72 -8.70
CA ARG A 562 8.91 22.82 -10.08
C ARG A 562 10.35 23.31 -10.12
N GLU A 563 10.77 24.11 -9.14
CA GLU A 563 12.12 24.70 -9.07
C GLU A 563 13.12 23.76 -8.39
N GLN A 564 12.65 22.94 -7.45
CA GLN A 564 13.52 22.10 -6.62
C GLN A 564 13.47 20.60 -6.97
N GLY A 565 12.52 20.16 -7.77
CA GLY A 565 12.31 18.76 -8.17
C GLY A 565 11.28 18.04 -7.32
#